data_21735fea9ca22f81ac470a398c439d96
#
_entry.id   21735fea9ca22f81ac470a398c439d96
#
_cell.length_a   1.000
_cell.length_b   1.000
_cell.length_c   1.000
_cell.angle_alpha   90.00
_cell.angle_beta   90.00
_cell.angle_gamma   90.00
#
_symmetry.space_group_name_H-M   'P 1'
#
loop_
_entity.id
_entity.type
_entity.pdbx_description
1 polymer ?
#
loop_
_entity_poly.entity_id
_entity_poly.type
_entity_poly.pdbx_seq_one_letter_code
_entity_poly.pdbx_strand_id
1 'polypeptide(L)'
;MNIMIVFDHPYGSGASANIPHQRSYSAALLAAVTRGLHAGGHTVDLVDLHQDGFNPVMSATDLTSWRKKESIDPLIADYQQRLMVADHLIFIFPIWWEGMPALMKGFLDKVFAKEIVYSEPTPGRPFKCLLPHLKGVSLLTVMATPTYIYRWLFGNPITKMVFRGTFRKMGIHSLKWYNYSGMEKRTLEQRQAHLEKTEKVFARRF
;
A
#
# COMPACT_ATOMS: atom_id res chain seq x y z
N MET A 1 -0.09 -15.73 -8.89
CA MET A 1 -0.61 -14.35 -9.07
C MET A 1 0.56 -13.38 -8.99
N ASN A 2 0.46 -12.27 -9.70
CA ASN A 2 1.41 -11.16 -9.60
C ASN A 2 0.93 -10.20 -8.51
N ILE A 3 1.66 -10.12 -7.42
CA ILE A 3 1.32 -9.29 -6.26
C ILE A 3 2.25 -8.09 -6.23
N MET A 4 1.70 -6.89 -6.42
CA MET A 4 2.46 -5.66 -6.27
C MET A 4 2.37 -5.18 -4.81
N ILE A 5 3.52 -4.97 -4.18
CA ILE A 5 3.61 -4.42 -2.82
C ILE A 5 4.17 -3.01 -2.91
N VAL A 6 3.44 -2.03 -2.39
CA VAL A 6 3.91 -0.65 -2.23
C VAL A 6 4.25 -0.45 -0.76
N PHE A 7 5.52 -0.18 -0.51
CA PHE A 7 6.09 -0.05 0.83
C PHE A 7 6.55 1.37 1.09
N ASP A 8 6.21 1.88 2.26
CA ASP A 8 6.63 3.21 2.71
C ASP A 8 7.09 3.17 4.16
N HIS A 9 8.38 3.36 4.37
CA HIS A 9 8.99 3.60 5.68
C HIS A 9 10.37 4.27 5.50
N PRO A 10 10.73 5.30 6.31
CA PRO A 10 11.98 6.06 6.15
C PRO A 10 13.27 5.21 6.13
N TYR A 11 13.27 4.07 6.77
CA TYR A 11 14.43 3.16 6.78
C TYR A 11 14.47 2.20 5.57
N GLY A 12 13.46 2.22 4.69
CA GLY A 12 13.37 1.30 3.56
C GLY A 12 13.13 -0.16 3.95
N SER A 13 13.02 -1.02 2.95
CA SER A 13 12.77 -2.46 3.10
C SER A 13 13.90 -3.21 3.81
N GLY A 14 15.14 -2.75 3.68
CA GLY A 14 16.33 -3.32 4.33
C GLY A 14 16.30 -3.28 5.86
N ALA A 15 15.46 -2.42 6.46
CA ALA A 15 15.32 -2.34 7.92
C ALA A 15 14.73 -3.59 8.57
N SER A 16 14.26 -4.57 7.79
CA SER A 16 13.87 -5.91 8.26
C SER A 16 15.05 -6.71 8.80
N ALA A 17 16.26 -6.45 8.33
CA ALA A 17 17.49 -7.11 8.77
C ALA A 17 17.97 -6.67 10.17
N ASN A 18 17.20 -5.81 10.86
CA ASN A 18 17.50 -5.31 12.20
C ASN A 18 18.90 -4.67 12.32
N ILE A 19 19.28 -3.89 11.30
CA ILE A 19 20.53 -3.12 11.30
C ILE A 19 20.50 -2.13 12.47
N PRO A 20 21.62 -1.94 13.21
CA PRO A 20 21.69 -1.00 14.34
C PRO A 20 21.11 0.37 13.98
N HIS A 21 20.21 0.87 14.83
CA HIS A 21 19.50 2.15 14.69
C HIS A 21 18.50 2.27 13.53
N GLN A 22 18.40 1.28 12.61
CA GLN A 22 17.42 1.26 11.52
C GLN A 22 16.49 0.06 11.67
N ARG A 23 15.52 0.17 12.57
CA ARG A 23 14.57 -0.91 12.89
C ARG A 23 13.15 -0.50 12.53
N SER A 24 12.50 -1.31 11.74
CA SER A 24 11.11 -1.06 11.34
C SER A 24 10.27 -2.34 11.43
N TYR A 25 9.21 -2.29 12.24
CA TYR A 25 8.23 -3.37 12.24
C TYR A 25 7.47 -3.47 10.90
N SER A 26 7.27 -2.35 10.20
CA SER A 26 6.70 -2.36 8.85
C SER A 26 7.58 -3.11 7.86
N ALA A 27 8.92 -2.95 7.94
CA ALA A 27 9.86 -3.71 7.11
C ALA A 27 9.87 -5.19 7.48
N ALA A 28 9.76 -5.53 8.76
CA ALA A 28 9.64 -6.93 9.20
C ALA A 28 8.33 -7.57 8.70
N LEU A 29 7.22 -6.82 8.68
CA LEU A 29 5.96 -7.25 8.06
C LEU A 29 6.11 -7.48 6.56
N LEU A 30 6.77 -6.55 5.85
CA LEU A 30 7.07 -6.73 4.43
C LEU A 30 7.81 -8.04 4.18
N ALA A 31 8.88 -8.31 4.95
CA ALA A 31 9.64 -9.55 4.82
C ALA A 31 8.79 -10.80 5.08
N ALA A 32 7.95 -10.79 6.12
CA ALA A 32 7.05 -11.91 6.45
C ALA A 32 5.98 -12.12 5.35
N VAL A 33 5.39 -11.06 4.84
CA VAL A 33 4.42 -11.11 3.73
C VAL A 33 5.06 -11.68 2.48
N THR A 34 6.25 -11.18 2.11
CA THR A 34 6.98 -11.65 0.92
C THR A 34 7.31 -13.14 1.00
N ARG A 35 7.82 -13.61 2.16
CA ARG A 35 8.05 -15.07 2.35
C ARG A 35 6.77 -15.88 2.24
N GLY A 36 5.68 -15.40 2.86
CA GLY A 36 4.39 -16.07 2.78
C GLY A 36 3.87 -16.15 1.34
N LEU A 37 3.94 -15.07 0.59
CA LEU A 37 3.51 -15.03 -0.81
C LEU A 37 4.35 -15.98 -1.69
N HIS A 38 5.67 -15.99 -1.53
CA HIS A 38 6.54 -16.92 -2.26
C HIS A 38 6.23 -18.38 -1.90
N ALA A 39 6.00 -18.70 -0.62
CA ALA A 39 5.58 -20.04 -0.17
C ALA A 39 4.21 -20.44 -0.75
N GLY A 40 3.32 -19.47 -1.05
CA GLY A 40 2.06 -19.66 -1.74
C GLY A 40 2.18 -19.74 -3.28
N GLY A 41 3.40 -19.67 -3.84
CA GLY A 41 3.62 -19.75 -5.29
C GLY A 41 3.27 -18.44 -6.04
N HIS A 42 3.31 -17.27 -5.36
CA HIS A 42 3.03 -15.98 -5.97
C HIS A 42 4.32 -15.24 -6.33
N THR A 43 4.24 -14.43 -7.40
CA THR A 43 5.31 -13.49 -7.76
C THR A 43 5.09 -12.19 -7.01
N VAL A 44 6.15 -11.66 -6.41
CA VAL A 44 6.12 -10.39 -5.68
C VAL A 44 6.89 -9.33 -6.47
N ASP A 45 6.22 -8.23 -6.73
CA ASP A 45 6.76 -7.01 -7.32
C ASP A 45 6.78 -5.91 -6.24
N LEU A 46 7.98 -5.56 -5.75
CA LEU A 46 8.16 -4.58 -4.67
C LEU A 46 8.44 -3.19 -5.22
N VAL A 47 7.66 -2.22 -4.77
CA VAL A 47 7.92 -0.78 -4.86
C VAL A 47 8.30 -0.29 -3.47
N ASP A 48 9.55 0.12 -3.27
CA ASP A 48 10.02 0.76 -2.04
C ASP A 48 10.17 2.27 -2.28
N LEU A 49 9.17 3.04 -1.90
CA LEU A 49 9.09 4.47 -2.22
C LEU A 49 10.29 5.28 -1.73
N HIS A 50 10.92 4.86 -0.63
CA HIS A 50 12.14 5.52 -0.13
C HIS A 50 13.38 5.16 -0.94
N GLN A 51 13.57 3.87 -1.25
CA GLN A 51 14.72 3.41 -2.03
C GLN A 51 14.66 3.90 -3.48
N ASP A 52 13.47 4.00 -4.04
CA ASP A 52 13.23 4.47 -5.39
C ASP A 52 13.39 6.00 -5.52
N GLY A 53 13.56 6.72 -4.40
CA GLY A 53 13.68 8.19 -4.40
C GLY A 53 12.41 8.90 -4.87
N PHE A 54 11.25 8.28 -4.64
CA PHE A 54 9.97 8.80 -5.11
C PHE A 54 9.65 10.18 -4.53
N ASN A 55 9.35 11.15 -5.40
CA ASN A 55 8.90 12.49 -5.01
C ASN A 55 7.37 12.54 -4.89
N PRO A 56 6.81 12.70 -3.66
CA PRO A 56 5.37 12.70 -3.44
C PRO A 56 4.67 14.00 -3.86
N VAL A 57 5.44 15.06 -4.10
CA VAL A 57 4.85 16.40 -4.35
C VAL A 57 4.30 16.48 -5.77
N MET A 58 3.01 16.79 -5.88
CA MET A 58 2.36 17.09 -7.15
C MET A 58 2.78 18.48 -7.63
N SER A 59 3.54 18.56 -8.70
CA SER A 59 3.91 19.81 -9.35
C SER A 59 2.83 20.30 -10.33
N ALA A 60 2.94 21.56 -10.77
CA ALA A 60 2.07 22.07 -11.84
C ALA A 60 2.24 21.30 -13.16
N THR A 61 3.45 20.82 -13.43
CA THR A 61 3.77 19.98 -14.60
C THR A 61 3.10 18.62 -14.47
N ASP A 62 3.21 17.94 -13.29
CA ASP A 62 2.51 16.68 -13.03
C ASP A 62 1.00 16.82 -13.24
N LEU A 63 0.39 17.89 -12.73
CA LEU A 63 -1.04 18.13 -12.88
C LEU A 63 -1.44 18.36 -14.34
N THR A 64 -0.60 19.01 -15.12
CA THR A 64 -0.83 19.22 -16.57
C THR A 64 -0.77 17.89 -17.32
N SER A 65 0.24 17.07 -17.03
CA SER A 65 0.43 15.72 -17.60
C SER A 65 -0.72 14.79 -17.25
N TRP A 66 -1.14 14.81 -16.00
CA TRP A 66 -2.29 14.06 -15.52
C TRP A 66 -3.56 14.35 -16.32
N ARG A 67 -3.80 15.64 -16.69
CA ARG A 67 -4.92 16.04 -17.54
C ARG A 67 -4.77 15.59 -19.00
N LYS A 68 -3.53 15.50 -19.49
CA LYS A 68 -3.23 15.06 -20.86
C LYS A 68 -3.16 13.54 -21.01
N LYS A 69 -3.33 12.78 -19.92
CA LYS A 69 -3.20 11.31 -19.90
C LYS A 69 -1.79 10.82 -20.23
N GLU A 70 -0.80 11.61 -19.87
CA GLU A 70 0.61 11.32 -20.08
C GLU A 70 1.31 11.23 -18.72
N SER A 71 2.32 10.39 -18.61
CA SER A 71 3.24 10.41 -17.48
C SER A 71 4.59 10.93 -17.97
N ILE A 72 4.99 12.13 -17.49
CA ILE A 72 6.29 12.72 -17.84
C ILE A 72 7.40 12.16 -16.95
N ASP A 73 7.06 11.77 -15.73
CA ASP A 73 8.01 11.18 -14.79
C ASP A 73 8.18 9.69 -15.12
N PRO A 74 9.40 9.26 -15.52
CA PRO A 74 9.66 7.86 -15.88
C PRO A 74 9.36 6.87 -14.75
N LEU A 75 9.57 7.26 -13.49
CA LEU A 75 9.30 6.42 -12.33
C LEU A 75 7.79 6.20 -12.15
N ILE A 76 6.98 7.24 -12.36
CA ILE A 76 5.52 7.12 -12.32
C ILE A 76 5.03 6.25 -13.46
N ALA A 77 5.58 6.41 -14.66
CA ALA A 77 5.23 5.57 -15.81
C ALA A 77 5.56 4.09 -15.55
N ASP A 78 6.73 3.80 -14.95
CA ASP A 78 7.10 2.44 -14.53
C ASP A 78 6.08 1.88 -13.53
N TYR A 79 5.74 2.61 -12.48
CA TYR A 79 4.75 2.16 -11.50
C TYR A 79 3.38 1.89 -12.12
N GLN A 80 2.96 2.72 -13.08
CA GLN A 80 1.70 2.51 -13.80
C GLN A 80 1.73 1.24 -14.64
N GLN A 81 2.83 0.97 -15.36
CA GLN A 81 3.00 -0.27 -16.12
C GLN A 81 2.97 -1.52 -15.22
N ARG A 82 3.63 -1.46 -14.07
CA ARG A 82 3.64 -2.54 -13.07
C ARG A 82 2.26 -2.78 -12.46
N LEU A 83 1.48 -1.72 -12.24
CA LEU A 83 0.07 -1.82 -11.81
C LEU A 83 -0.82 -2.52 -12.85
N MET A 84 -0.58 -2.33 -14.14
CA MET A 84 -1.40 -2.92 -15.20
C MET A 84 -1.35 -4.45 -15.23
N VAL A 85 -0.27 -5.06 -14.72
CA VAL A 85 -0.09 -6.52 -14.67
C VAL A 85 -0.32 -7.12 -13.27
N ALA A 86 -0.63 -6.28 -12.28
CA ALA A 86 -0.86 -6.72 -10.92
C ALA A 86 -2.23 -7.36 -10.73
N ASP A 87 -2.28 -8.57 -10.17
CA ASP A 87 -3.51 -9.25 -9.76
C ASP A 87 -4.03 -8.76 -8.41
N HIS A 88 -3.13 -8.38 -7.51
CA HIS A 88 -3.46 -7.87 -6.18
C HIS A 88 -2.46 -6.80 -5.74
N LEU A 89 -2.97 -5.80 -5.04
CA LEU A 89 -2.16 -4.69 -4.53
C LEU A 89 -2.09 -4.76 -3.01
N ILE A 90 -0.90 -4.66 -2.46
CA ILE A 90 -0.66 -4.62 -1.01
C ILE A 90 0.05 -3.31 -0.67
N PHE A 91 -0.52 -2.54 0.25
CA PHE A 91 0.13 -1.36 0.82
C PHE A 91 0.63 -1.68 2.22
N ILE A 92 1.89 -1.37 2.52
CA ILE A 92 2.51 -1.56 3.84
C ILE A 92 3.15 -0.26 4.28
N PHE A 93 2.61 0.36 5.38
CA PHE A 93 3.11 1.63 5.90
C PHE A 93 2.70 1.84 7.37
N PRO A 94 3.42 2.71 8.12
CA PRO A 94 2.97 3.15 9.43
C PRO A 94 1.84 4.18 9.32
N ILE A 95 0.91 4.19 10.27
CA ILE A 95 -0.07 5.27 10.40
C ILE A 95 0.56 6.38 11.25
N TRP A 96 0.65 7.57 10.66
CA TRP A 96 1.09 8.79 11.31
C TRP A 96 -0.03 9.83 11.26
N TRP A 97 -0.31 10.43 12.44
CA TRP A 97 -1.40 11.41 12.54
C TRP A 97 -2.71 10.91 11.93
N GLU A 98 -3.06 9.66 12.26
CA GLU A 98 -4.26 8.93 11.81
C GLU A 98 -4.37 8.72 10.28
N GLY A 99 -3.34 9.06 9.52
CA GLY A 99 -3.28 8.94 8.08
C GLY A 99 -2.08 8.14 7.55
N MET A 100 -1.94 8.11 6.24
CA MET A 100 -0.76 7.54 5.59
C MET A 100 0.39 8.55 5.54
N PRO A 101 1.65 8.09 5.47
CA PRO A 101 2.79 8.97 5.26
C PRO A 101 2.74 9.70 3.92
N ALA A 102 3.53 10.75 3.78
CA ALA A 102 3.51 11.63 2.60
C ALA A 102 3.83 10.89 1.29
N LEU A 103 4.83 10.00 1.29
CA LEU A 103 5.20 9.23 0.09
C LEU A 103 4.03 8.34 -0.37
N MET A 104 3.40 7.63 0.55
CA MET A 104 2.24 6.78 0.23
C MET A 104 1.05 7.59 -0.30
N LYS A 105 0.81 8.79 0.26
CA LYS A 105 -0.23 9.67 -0.26
C LYS A 105 0.12 10.18 -1.65
N GLY A 106 1.36 10.61 -1.87
CA GLY A 106 1.85 11.04 -3.16
C GLY A 106 1.80 9.93 -4.22
N PHE A 107 2.06 8.67 -3.83
CA PHE A 107 1.87 7.52 -4.72
C PHE A 107 0.43 7.44 -5.23
N LEU A 108 -0.56 7.54 -4.35
CA LEU A 108 -1.97 7.57 -4.78
C LEU A 108 -2.28 8.78 -5.67
N ASP A 109 -1.76 9.96 -5.34
CA ASP A 109 -2.06 11.19 -6.07
C ASP A 109 -1.46 11.22 -7.47
N LYS A 110 -0.23 10.71 -7.64
CA LYS A 110 0.51 10.80 -8.90
C LYS A 110 0.34 9.57 -9.79
N VAL A 111 0.30 8.37 -9.19
CA VAL A 111 0.25 7.11 -9.94
C VAL A 111 -1.18 6.74 -10.34
N PHE A 112 -2.19 7.06 -9.51
CA PHE A 112 -3.59 6.76 -9.80
C PHE A 112 -4.20 7.83 -10.71
N ALA A 113 -3.60 8.03 -11.87
CA ALA A 113 -4.02 9.04 -12.83
C ALA A 113 -5.30 8.64 -13.57
N LYS A 114 -6.13 9.63 -13.87
CA LYS A 114 -7.34 9.49 -14.68
C LYS A 114 -6.97 9.05 -16.10
N GLU A 115 -7.78 8.15 -16.67
CA GLU A 115 -7.62 7.53 -18.00
C GLU A 115 -6.36 6.66 -18.15
N ILE A 116 -5.67 6.41 -17.04
CA ILE A 116 -4.58 5.41 -16.97
C ILE A 116 -5.02 4.30 -15.99
N VAL A 117 -5.31 4.64 -14.74
CA VAL A 117 -5.72 3.67 -13.70
C VAL A 117 -7.24 3.58 -13.58
N TYR A 118 -7.94 4.68 -13.81
CA TYR A 118 -9.40 4.74 -13.81
C TYR A 118 -9.94 5.73 -14.84
N SER A 119 -11.19 5.56 -15.25
CA SER A 119 -11.93 6.54 -16.04
C SER A 119 -13.19 6.98 -15.34
N GLU A 120 -13.66 8.18 -15.66
CA GLU A 120 -14.94 8.74 -15.25
C GLU A 120 -15.77 9.05 -16.50
N PRO A 121 -16.51 8.06 -17.03
CA PRO A 121 -17.22 8.19 -18.30
C PRO A 121 -18.26 9.32 -18.31
N THR A 122 -18.85 9.58 -17.13
CA THR A 122 -19.83 10.65 -16.94
C THR A 122 -19.59 11.30 -15.59
N PRO A 123 -19.50 12.64 -15.48
CA PRO A 123 -19.34 13.32 -14.21
C PRO A 123 -20.38 12.89 -13.18
N GLY A 124 -19.94 12.58 -11.96
CA GLY A 124 -20.81 12.14 -10.85
C GLY A 124 -21.25 10.67 -10.90
N ARG A 125 -20.84 9.89 -11.88
CA ARG A 125 -21.05 8.44 -11.93
C ARG A 125 -19.88 7.68 -11.31
N PRO A 126 -20.06 6.42 -10.90
CA PRO A 126 -18.97 5.58 -10.41
C PRO A 126 -17.82 5.52 -11.41
N PHE A 127 -16.59 5.51 -10.90
CA PHE A 127 -15.40 5.34 -11.71
C PHE A 127 -15.36 3.92 -12.30
N LYS A 128 -14.75 3.79 -13.46
CA LYS A 128 -14.41 2.50 -14.07
C LYS A 128 -12.94 2.23 -13.83
N CYS A 129 -12.60 1.10 -13.20
CA CYS A 129 -11.22 0.64 -13.09
C CYS A 129 -10.67 0.26 -14.45
N LEU A 130 -9.48 0.72 -14.76
CA LEU A 130 -8.76 0.39 -16.00
C LEU A 130 -7.62 -0.62 -15.76
N LEU A 131 -7.46 -1.13 -14.53
CA LEU A 131 -6.50 -2.18 -14.17
C LEU A 131 -7.13 -3.55 -14.44
N PRO A 132 -6.81 -4.22 -15.56
CA PRO A 132 -7.60 -5.36 -16.05
C PRO A 132 -7.48 -6.61 -15.18
N HIS A 133 -6.37 -6.74 -14.44
CA HIS A 133 -6.07 -7.92 -13.64
C HIS A 133 -6.34 -7.73 -12.14
N LEU A 134 -6.52 -6.48 -11.68
CA LEU A 134 -6.61 -6.17 -10.25
C LEU A 134 -7.91 -6.70 -9.62
N LYS A 135 -7.80 -7.75 -8.80
CA LYS A 135 -8.91 -8.43 -8.12
C LYS A 135 -9.16 -7.92 -6.70
N GLY A 136 -8.15 -7.32 -6.06
CA GLY A 136 -8.31 -6.86 -4.69
C GLY A 136 -7.13 -6.08 -4.14
N VAL A 137 -7.35 -5.49 -2.94
CA VAL A 137 -6.36 -4.67 -2.26
C VAL A 137 -6.28 -5.02 -0.79
N SER A 138 -5.07 -5.07 -0.26
CA SER A 138 -4.80 -5.25 1.16
C SER A 138 -4.03 -4.07 1.73
N LEU A 139 -4.42 -3.63 2.92
CA LEU A 139 -3.62 -2.70 3.72
C LEU A 139 -3.00 -3.44 4.89
N LEU A 140 -1.71 -3.26 5.12
CA LEU A 140 -1.03 -3.66 6.34
C LEU A 140 -0.48 -2.40 6.99
N THR A 141 -0.96 -2.08 8.18
CA THR A 141 -0.58 -0.84 8.86
C THR A 141 -0.06 -1.11 10.25
N VAL A 142 0.91 -0.31 10.68
CA VAL A 142 1.47 -0.30 12.03
C VAL A 142 1.13 1.03 12.68
N MET A 143 0.63 1.01 13.92
CA MET A 143 0.33 2.23 14.68
C MET A 143 0.46 2.02 16.17
N ALA A 144 0.66 3.12 16.92
CA ALA A 144 0.64 3.11 18.37
C ALA A 144 -0.79 3.03 18.94
N THR A 145 -1.72 3.76 18.31
CA THR A 145 -3.13 3.83 18.72
C THR A 145 -3.80 2.45 18.71
N PRO A 146 -4.46 2.05 19.81
CA PRO A 146 -5.23 0.80 19.83
C PRO A 146 -6.29 0.75 18.73
N THR A 147 -6.40 -0.40 18.04
CA THR A 147 -7.29 -0.55 16.87
C THR A 147 -8.74 -0.19 17.17
N TYR A 148 -9.25 -0.46 18.38
CA TYR A 148 -10.64 -0.14 18.73
C TYR A 148 -10.85 1.38 18.86
N ILE A 149 -9.89 2.13 19.45
CA ILE A 149 -9.92 3.59 19.51
C ILE A 149 -9.91 4.17 18.09
N TYR A 150 -8.98 3.71 17.25
CA TYR A 150 -8.89 4.15 15.88
C TYR A 150 -10.18 3.92 15.08
N ARG A 151 -10.83 2.77 15.29
CA ARG A 151 -12.08 2.43 14.60
C ARG A 151 -13.28 3.23 15.09
N TRP A 152 -13.46 3.30 16.40
CA TRP A 152 -14.71 3.81 16.98
C TRP A 152 -14.64 5.29 17.35
N LEU A 153 -13.52 5.76 17.93
CA LEU A 153 -13.38 7.16 18.31
C LEU A 153 -12.96 8.03 17.15
N PHE A 154 -11.93 7.62 16.39
CA PHE A 154 -11.43 8.39 15.23
C PHE A 154 -12.14 8.02 13.91
N GLY A 155 -13.08 7.09 13.93
CA GLY A 155 -13.94 6.76 12.80
C GLY A 155 -13.23 6.04 11.65
N ASN A 156 -12.07 5.39 11.88
CA ASN A 156 -11.33 4.59 10.92
C ASN A 156 -10.97 5.33 9.62
N PRO A 157 -10.25 6.46 9.69
CA PRO A 157 -10.03 7.35 8.55
C PRO A 157 -9.30 6.67 7.40
N ILE A 158 -8.28 5.82 7.68
CA ILE A 158 -7.50 5.16 6.62
C ILE A 158 -8.35 4.27 5.71
N THR A 159 -9.25 3.47 6.28
CA THR A 159 -10.10 2.59 5.47
C THR A 159 -11.19 3.39 4.74
N LYS A 160 -11.65 4.49 5.31
CA LYS A 160 -12.57 5.39 4.61
C LYS A 160 -11.91 6.03 3.40
N MET A 161 -10.70 6.54 3.56
CA MET A 161 -9.94 7.17 2.48
C MET A 161 -9.56 6.16 1.39
N VAL A 162 -8.87 5.08 1.76
CA VAL A 162 -8.32 4.13 0.79
C VAL A 162 -9.43 3.22 0.23
N PHE A 163 -10.23 2.60 1.09
CA PHE A 163 -11.21 1.63 0.60
C PHE A 163 -12.44 2.30 -0.01
N ARG A 164 -13.09 3.23 0.73
CA ARG A 164 -14.32 3.86 0.24
C ARG A 164 -14.01 4.98 -0.74
N GLY A 165 -13.02 5.83 -0.42
CA GLY A 165 -12.69 7.01 -1.21
C GLY A 165 -11.95 6.72 -2.51
N THR A 166 -11.25 5.58 -2.60
CA THR A 166 -10.44 5.21 -3.77
C THR A 166 -10.97 3.92 -4.42
N PHE A 167 -10.70 2.76 -3.85
CA PHE A 167 -10.89 1.49 -4.56
C PHE A 167 -12.35 1.11 -4.79
N ARG A 168 -13.26 1.33 -3.83
CA ARG A 168 -14.70 1.06 -4.05
C ARG A 168 -15.32 1.95 -5.11
N LYS A 169 -14.88 3.20 -5.23
CA LYS A 169 -15.30 4.08 -6.33
C LYS A 169 -14.90 3.53 -7.69
N MET A 170 -13.81 2.77 -7.76
CA MET A 170 -13.32 2.10 -8.96
C MET A 170 -13.95 0.72 -9.17
N GLY A 171 -14.88 0.29 -8.31
CA GLY A 171 -15.54 -1.02 -8.42
C GLY A 171 -14.75 -2.19 -7.82
N ILE A 172 -13.69 -1.95 -7.07
CA ILE A 172 -12.91 -3.00 -6.41
C ILE A 172 -13.47 -3.24 -5.01
N HIS A 173 -13.98 -4.44 -4.75
CA HIS A 173 -14.67 -4.78 -3.51
C HIS A 173 -13.93 -5.76 -2.61
N SER A 174 -12.94 -6.51 -3.14
CA SER A 174 -12.08 -7.40 -2.33
C SER A 174 -11.03 -6.58 -1.59
N LEU A 175 -11.41 -6.05 -0.42
CA LEU A 175 -10.60 -5.10 0.36
C LEU A 175 -10.37 -5.67 1.75
N LYS A 176 -9.10 -5.77 2.19
CA LYS A 176 -8.75 -6.25 3.53
C LYS A 176 -7.77 -5.34 4.24
N TRP A 177 -8.02 -5.10 5.52
CA TRP A 177 -7.14 -4.35 6.39
C TRP A 177 -6.61 -5.20 7.53
N TYR A 178 -5.30 -5.27 7.64
CA TYR A 178 -4.55 -5.87 8.73
C TYR A 178 -3.85 -4.75 9.49
N ASN A 179 -4.19 -4.58 10.76
CA ASN A 179 -3.60 -3.54 11.58
C ASN A 179 -2.83 -4.15 12.73
N TYR A 180 -1.62 -3.67 12.93
CA TYR A 180 -0.69 -4.08 13.97
C TYR A 180 -0.49 -2.91 14.95
N SER A 181 -1.36 -2.82 15.95
CA SER A 181 -1.31 -1.74 16.95
C SER A 181 -0.49 -2.11 18.18
N GLY A 182 0.20 -1.11 18.76
CA GLY A 182 0.92 -1.23 20.03
C GLY A 182 2.10 -2.19 19.99
N MET A 183 2.76 -2.35 18.84
CA MET A 183 3.88 -3.29 18.67
C MET A 183 5.10 -2.89 19.50
N GLU A 184 5.27 -1.61 19.82
CA GLU A 184 6.34 -1.11 20.66
C GLU A 184 6.25 -1.62 22.12
N LYS A 185 5.04 -1.95 22.60
CA LYS A 185 4.79 -2.47 23.95
C LYS A 185 4.88 -4.00 24.05
N ARG A 186 5.11 -4.70 22.93
CA ARG A 186 5.18 -6.16 22.89
C ARG A 186 6.60 -6.65 23.03
N THR A 187 6.76 -7.84 23.65
CA THR A 187 8.07 -8.51 23.71
C THR A 187 8.54 -8.92 22.31
N LEU A 188 9.81 -9.26 22.18
CA LEU A 188 10.38 -9.74 20.91
C LEU A 188 9.66 -11.01 20.42
N GLU A 189 9.42 -11.96 21.33
CA GLU A 189 8.73 -13.23 21.04
C GLU A 189 7.31 -12.99 20.52
N GLN A 190 6.58 -12.07 21.16
CA GLN A 190 5.23 -11.70 20.74
C GLN A 190 5.23 -11.06 19.34
N ARG A 191 6.21 -10.20 19.07
CA ARG A 191 6.36 -9.59 17.71
C ARG A 191 6.70 -10.63 16.67
N GLN A 192 7.60 -11.57 16.97
CA GLN A 192 7.95 -12.67 16.09
C GLN A 192 6.76 -13.60 15.81
N ALA A 193 6.01 -13.98 16.82
CA ALA A 193 4.79 -14.80 16.67
C ALA A 193 3.74 -14.12 15.77
N HIS A 194 3.61 -12.79 15.84
CA HIS A 194 2.75 -12.05 14.93
C HIS A 194 3.26 -12.07 13.47
N LEU A 195 4.57 -11.99 13.25
CA LEU A 195 5.17 -12.08 11.92
C LEU A 195 4.99 -13.47 11.31
N GLU A 196 5.23 -14.52 12.09
CA GLU A 196 5.00 -15.92 11.65
C GLU A 196 3.54 -16.19 11.30
N LYS A 197 2.60 -15.67 12.11
CA LYS A 197 1.17 -15.73 11.80
C LYS A 197 0.85 -15.03 10.50
N THR A 198 1.44 -13.85 10.27
CA THR A 198 1.26 -13.08 9.04
C THR A 198 1.78 -13.85 7.83
N GLU A 199 2.98 -14.43 7.91
CA GLU A 199 3.56 -15.27 6.88
C GLU A 199 2.62 -16.44 6.51
N LYS A 200 2.13 -17.19 7.51
CA LYS A 200 1.18 -18.30 7.31
C LYS A 200 -0.14 -17.85 6.66
N VAL A 201 -0.63 -16.67 7.03
CA VAL A 201 -1.84 -16.09 6.43
C VAL A 201 -1.61 -15.81 4.95
N PHE A 202 -0.49 -15.20 4.58
CA PHE A 202 -0.21 -14.84 3.19
C PHE A 202 0.23 -16.03 2.33
N ALA A 203 0.72 -17.12 2.92
CA ALA A 203 0.96 -18.37 2.21
C ALA A 203 -0.31 -19.12 1.76
N ARG A 204 -1.48 -18.78 2.35
CA ARG A 204 -2.75 -19.51 2.11
C ARG A 204 -3.85 -18.63 1.54
N ARG A 205 -3.54 -17.35 1.30
CA ARG A 205 -4.60 -16.36 1.10
C ARG A 205 -5.17 -16.31 -0.29
N PHE A 206 -4.42 -16.57 -1.34
CA PHE A 206 -4.79 -16.35 -2.73
C PHE A 206 -4.93 -17.64 -3.53
#